data_c5346a118ee2e12b563a6f54dd1e2771
#
_entry.id   c5346a118ee2e12b563a6f54dd1e2771
#
_cell.length_a   1.000
_cell.length_b   1.000
_cell.length_c   1.000
_cell.angle_alpha   90.00
_cell.angle_beta   90.00
_cell.angle_gamma   90.00
#
_symmetry.space_group_name_H-M   'P 1'
#
loop_
_entity.id
_entity.type
_entity.pdbx_description
1 polymer ?
#
loop_
_entity_poly.entity_id
_entity_poly.type
_entity_poly.pdbx_seq_one_letter_code
_entity_poly.pdbx_strand_id
1 'polypeptide(L)'
;MVRIDDSQPVTKCWLSPTELDQLERAAGKDGWEREVAIQLMGRCGLRASEVAGPSDADLRYSDDGDIWLFAVRGKNTKGGGKQTRDAWMPDAVADDLHKYSRERNLDRTDPWVTASTDTVRRWVKEAAHTIATQQDAPRWEAVSSHDLRRSWATQHLVERQVDVRTMMSIGGWSDYSAIEPYLAAPTEARIGEAMRNNTSQSNSV
;
A
#
# COMPACT_ATOMS: atom_id res chain seq x y z
N MET A 1 10.29 -1.02 14.74
CA MET A 1 11.04 0.25 14.62
C MET A 1 11.22 0.58 13.15
N VAL A 2 10.77 1.78 12.67
CA VAL A 2 10.85 2.17 11.24
C VAL A 2 12.26 1.92 10.71
N ARG A 3 12.38 1.04 9.71
CA ARG A 3 13.65 0.77 9.04
C ARG A 3 13.94 1.90 8.06
N ILE A 4 15.16 2.42 8.09
CA ILE A 4 15.62 3.53 7.25
C ILE A 4 16.82 3.08 6.43
N ASP A 5 16.85 3.49 5.17
CA ASP A 5 18.02 3.43 4.29
C ASP A 5 18.30 4.85 3.79
N ASP A 6 19.39 5.43 4.24
CA ASP A 6 19.90 6.75 3.88
C ASP A 6 21.17 6.69 3.00
N SER A 7 21.54 5.50 2.55
CA SER A 7 22.67 5.29 1.65
C SER A 7 22.45 5.89 0.25
N GLN A 8 21.24 6.28 -0.07
CA GLN A 8 20.82 6.90 -1.32
C GLN A 8 20.50 8.39 -1.12
N PRO A 9 20.53 9.22 -2.18
CA PRO A 9 20.17 10.63 -2.10
C PRO A 9 18.77 10.91 -1.53
N VAL A 10 17.87 9.94 -1.61
CA VAL A 10 16.52 9.99 -1.03
C VAL A 10 16.41 8.92 0.04
N THR A 11 16.19 9.34 1.27
CA THR A 11 15.93 8.44 2.40
C THR A 11 14.72 7.56 2.12
N LYS A 12 14.87 6.26 2.32
CA LYS A 12 13.80 5.27 2.15
C LYS A 12 13.45 4.68 3.51
N CYS A 13 12.14 4.58 3.77
CA CYS A 13 11.62 4.01 5.00
C CYS A 13 10.74 2.79 4.72
N TRP A 14 10.69 1.86 5.68
CA TRP A 14 9.79 0.72 5.68
C TRP A 14 9.10 0.63 7.02
N LEU A 15 7.79 0.60 7.00
CA LEU A 15 6.95 0.44 8.17
C LEU A 15 6.53 -1.04 8.28
N SER A 16 6.61 -1.57 9.51
CA SER A 16 5.96 -2.82 9.86
C SER A 16 4.43 -2.65 9.89
N PRO A 17 3.65 -3.76 9.89
CA PRO A 17 2.20 -3.68 10.06
C PRO A 17 1.77 -2.88 11.29
N THR A 18 2.42 -3.08 12.45
CA THR A 18 2.14 -2.35 13.69
C THR A 18 2.45 -0.85 13.58
N GLU A 19 3.51 -0.48 12.87
CA GLU A 19 3.84 0.93 12.64
C GLU A 19 2.85 1.58 11.68
N LEU A 20 2.37 0.84 10.69
CA LEU A 20 1.29 1.32 9.81
C LEU A 20 0.01 1.56 10.63
N ASP A 21 -0.38 0.64 11.54
CA ASP A 21 -1.50 0.82 12.46
C ASP A 21 -1.34 2.09 13.32
N GLN A 22 -0.12 2.39 13.75
CA GLN A 22 0.15 3.61 14.53
C GLN A 22 -0.05 4.87 13.67
N LEU A 23 0.40 4.84 12.43
CA LEU A 23 0.25 5.96 11.50
C LEU A 23 -1.22 6.21 11.14
N GLU A 24 -1.99 5.16 10.86
CA GLU A 24 -3.43 5.21 10.62
C GLU A 24 -4.16 5.85 11.81
N ARG A 25 -3.91 5.35 13.02
CA ARG A 25 -4.52 5.91 14.24
C ARG A 25 -4.10 7.35 14.52
N ALA A 26 -2.86 7.72 14.24
CA ALA A 26 -2.41 9.10 14.43
C ALA A 26 -3.14 10.04 13.46
N ALA A 27 -3.27 9.65 12.20
CA ALA A 27 -4.01 10.41 11.20
C ALA A 27 -5.52 10.50 11.50
N GLY A 28 -6.11 9.41 11.98
CA GLY A 28 -7.52 9.31 12.31
C GLY A 28 -7.95 10.28 13.43
N LYS A 29 -7.05 10.65 14.35
CA LYS A 29 -7.32 11.67 15.37
C LYS A 29 -7.63 13.03 14.78
N ASP A 30 -7.07 13.35 13.63
CA ASP A 30 -7.26 14.62 12.93
C ASP A 30 -8.36 14.56 11.86
N GLY A 31 -8.91 13.40 11.63
CA GLY A 31 -10.04 13.19 10.72
C GLY A 31 -10.01 11.83 10.03
N TRP A 32 -11.18 11.24 9.92
CA TRP A 32 -11.32 9.89 9.35
C TRP A 32 -10.91 9.79 7.88
N GLU A 33 -11.14 10.84 7.07
CA GLU A 33 -10.64 10.90 5.69
C GLU A 33 -9.12 10.75 5.60
N ARG A 34 -8.38 11.26 6.60
CA ARG A 34 -6.92 11.12 6.67
C ARG A 34 -6.51 9.67 6.93
N GLU A 35 -7.20 8.98 7.82
CA GLU A 35 -6.99 7.57 8.10
C GLU A 35 -7.24 6.72 6.85
N VAL A 36 -8.38 6.94 6.17
CA VAL A 36 -8.72 6.28 4.91
C VAL A 36 -7.63 6.50 3.85
N ALA A 37 -7.12 7.72 3.70
CA ALA A 37 -6.04 8.00 2.76
C ALA A 37 -4.78 7.18 3.06
N ILE A 38 -4.41 7.01 4.33
CA ILE A 38 -3.26 6.21 4.75
C ILE A 38 -3.51 4.72 4.55
N GLN A 39 -4.71 4.21 4.87
CA GLN A 39 -5.11 2.82 4.61
C GLN A 39 -5.01 2.49 3.12
N LEU A 40 -5.53 3.33 2.24
CA LEU A 40 -5.43 3.11 0.79
C LEU A 40 -3.99 3.05 0.30
N MET A 41 -3.08 3.84 0.85
CA MET A 41 -1.66 3.78 0.47
C MET A 41 -0.93 2.61 1.11
N GLY A 42 -1.14 2.35 2.39
CA GLY A 42 -0.37 1.39 3.17
C GLY A 42 -0.92 -0.04 3.11
N ARG A 43 -2.24 -0.22 2.92
CA ARG A 43 -2.92 -1.52 2.87
C ARG A 43 -3.26 -1.97 1.45
N CYS A 44 -3.56 -1.01 0.56
CA CYS A 44 -3.94 -1.31 -0.83
C CYS A 44 -2.86 -0.89 -1.84
N GLY A 45 -1.76 -0.29 -1.39
CA GLY A 45 -0.60 0.04 -2.20
C GLY A 45 -0.81 1.19 -3.19
N LEU A 46 -1.76 2.11 -2.97
CA LEU A 46 -1.99 3.25 -3.83
C LEU A 46 -0.84 4.27 -3.74
N ARG A 47 -0.60 4.96 -4.85
CA ARG A 47 0.20 6.19 -4.83
C ARG A 47 -0.63 7.34 -4.26
N ALA A 48 -0.01 8.32 -3.62
CA ALA A 48 -0.73 9.51 -3.13
C ALA A 48 -1.59 10.20 -4.19
N SER A 49 -1.18 10.15 -5.46
CA SER A 49 -1.95 10.70 -6.59
C SER A 49 -3.13 9.84 -7.05
N GLU A 50 -3.26 8.63 -6.54
CA GLU A 50 -4.32 7.68 -6.87
C GLU A 50 -5.41 7.63 -5.79
N VAL A 51 -5.14 8.22 -4.61
CA VAL A 51 -6.01 8.15 -3.44
C VAL A 51 -7.33 8.91 -3.64
N ALA A 52 -7.28 10.06 -4.33
CA ALA A 52 -8.42 10.95 -4.53
C ALA A 52 -9.28 10.58 -5.76
N GLY A 53 -9.52 9.33 -5.99
CA GLY A 53 -10.32 8.93 -7.16
C GLY A 53 -11.32 7.83 -6.87
N PRO A 54 -10.92 6.79 -6.16
CA PRO A 54 -11.77 5.63 -5.89
C PRO A 54 -12.95 5.94 -4.97
N SER A 55 -14.05 5.22 -5.23
CA SER A 55 -15.34 5.32 -4.54
C SER A 55 -15.96 3.93 -4.34
N ASP A 56 -17.09 3.84 -3.68
CA ASP A 56 -17.84 2.58 -3.53
C ASP A 56 -18.32 2.03 -4.90
N ALA A 57 -18.44 2.88 -5.93
CA ALA A 57 -18.80 2.43 -7.27
C ALA A 57 -17.67 1.68 -7.98
N ASP A 58 -16.41 1.91 -7.56
CA ASP A 58 -15.23 1.24 -8.11
C ASP A 58 -14.93 -0.09 -7.38
N LEU A 59 -15.55 -0.31 -6.19
CA LEU A 59 -15.32 -1.50 -5.36
C LEU A 59 -16.23 -2.65 -5.78
N ARG A 60 -15.66 -3.84 -5.88
CA ARG A 60 -16.37 -5.08 -6.18
C ARG A 60 -15.79 -6.28 -5.43
N TYR A 61 -16.63 -7.19 -5.04
CA TYR A 61 -16.20 -8.51 -4.58
C TYR A 61 -16.04 -9.44 -5.78
N SER A 62 -14.99 -10.24 -5.77
CA SER A 62 -14.72 -11.27 -6.78
C SER A 62 -14.98 -12.64 -6.16
N ASP A 63 -16.08 -13.29 -6.51
CA ASP A 63 -16.43 -14.63 -6.02
C ASP A 63 -15.38 -15.68 -6.41
N ASP A 64 -14.82 -15.56 -7.63
CA ASP A 64 -13.80 -16.50 -8.12
C ASP A 64 -12.50 -16.44 -7.30
N GLY A 65 -12.15 -15.27 -6.80
CA GLY A 65 -10.92 -15.06 -6.03
C GLY A 65 -11.13 -14.97 -4.53
N ASP A 66 -12.38 -14.87 -4.08
CA ASP A 66 -12.76 -14.63 -2.67
C ASP A 66 -12.04 -13.37 -2.10
N ILE A 67 -12.05 -12.27 -2.88
CA ILE A 67 -11.33 -11.03 -2.57
C ILE A 67 -12.08 -9.78 -2.99
N TRP A 68 -11.79 -8.67 -2.31
CA TRP A 68 -12.19 -7.34 -2.75
C TRP A 68 -11.18 -6.77 -3.75
N LEU A 69 -11.72 -6.23 -4.84
CA LEU A 69 -10.97 -5.50 -5.87
C LEU A 69 -11.63 -4.15 -6.11
N PHE A 70 -10.84 -3.15 -6.46
CA PHE A 70 -11.37 -1.84 -6.85
C PHE A 70 -10.59 -1.22 -7.99
N ALA A 71 -11.30 -0.49 -8.84
CA ALA A 71 -10.72 0.13 -10.02
C ALA A 71 -9.89 1.39 -9.64
N VAL A 72 -8.63 1.41 -10.01
CA VAL A 72 -7.74 2.54 -9.81
C VAL A 72 -7.28 3.10 -11.14
N ARG A 73 -7.54 4.38 -11.37
CA ARG A 73 -7.11 5.07 -12.59
C ARG A 73 -5.64 5.48 -12.46
N GLY A 74 -4.80 4.88 -13.28
CA GLY A 74 -3.37 5.18 -13.34
C GLY A 74 -3.07 6.57 -13.91
N LYS A 75 -1.81 7.01 -13.74
CA LYS A 75 -1.31 8.24 -14.34
C LYS A 75 -1.21 8.09 -15.86
N ASN A 76 -1.52 9.16 -16.62
CA ASN A 76 -1.23 9.18 -18.06
C ASN A 76 0.26 8.94 -18.31
N THR A 77 0.61 7.81 -18.90
CA THR A 77 1.92 7.61 -19.49
C THR A 77 1.98 8.30 -20.85
N LYS A 78 3.11 8.90 -21.21
CA LYS A 78 3.30 9.59 -22.50
C LYS A 78 2.85 8.67 -23.64
N GLY A 79 1.78 9.03 -24.36
CA GLY A 79 1.31 8.33 -25.54
C GLY A 79 0.28 7.21 -25.35
N GLY A 80 -0.13 6.87 -24.14
CA GLY A 80 -1.19 5.90 -23.84
C GLY A 80 -2.27 6.49 -22.95
N GLY A 81 -3.54 6.10 -23.14
CA GLY A 81 -4.64 6.52 -22.28
C GLY A 81 -4.41 6.10 -20.82
N LYS A 82 -5.18 6.69 -19.90
CA LYS A 82 -5.17 6.26 -18.48
C LYS A 82 -5.47 4.77 -18.40
N GLN A 83 -4.49 3.96 -18.02
CA GLN A 83 -4.73 2.54 -17.76
C GLN A 83 -5.41 2.42 -16.40
N THR A 84 -6.59 1.81 -16.40
CA THR A 84 -7.26 1.39 -15.16
C THR A 84 -6.73 0.02 -14.79
N ARG A 85 -6.42 -0.19 -13.51
CA ARG A 85 -6.11 -1.51 -12.96
C ARG A 85 -7.05 -1.85 -11.83
N ASP A 86 -7.21 -3.10 -11.56
CA ASP A 86 -7.82 -3.57 -10.32
C ASP A 86 -6.73 -3.63 -9.23
N ALA A 87 -6.90 -2.86 -8.16
CA ALA A 87 -6.10 -2.98 -6.96
C ALA A 87 -6.80 -3.92 -5.97
N TRP A 88 -6.03 -4.67 -5.22
CA TRP A 88 -6.55 -5.52 -4.15
C TRP A 88 -6.80 -4.72 -2.88
N MET A 89 -7.89 -5.06 -2.16
CA MET A 89 -8.26 -4.48 -0.88
C MET A 89 -8.45 -5.59 0.16
N PRO A 90 -7.80 -5.51 1.33
CA PRO A 90 -8.09 -6.40 2.45
C PRO A 90 -9.53 -6.25 2.95
N ASP A 91 -10.16 -7.34 3.41
CA ASP A 91 -11.54 -7.34 3.92
C ASP A 91 -11.75 -6.29 5.01
N ALA A 92 -10.83 -6.20 5.97
CA ALA A 92 -10.91 -5.22 7.05
C ALA A 92 -10.93 -3.76 6.53
N VAL A 93 -10.23 -3.46 5.43
CA VAL A 93 -10.25 -2.12 4.82
C VAL A 93 -11.57 -1.89 4.09
N ALA A 94 -12.11 -2.91 3.41
CA ALA A 94 -13.42 -2.83 2.77
C ALA A 94 -14.53 -2.57 3.79
N ASP A 95 -14.51 -3.26 4.94
CA ASP A 95 -15.44 -3.06 6.03
C ASP A 95 -15.36 -1.64 6.62
N ASP A 96 -14.13 -1.15 6.85
CA ASP A 96 -13.89 0.22 7.33
C ASP A 96 -14.41 1.27 6.33
N LEU A 97 -14.20 1.08 5.03
CA LEU A 97 -14.68 1.97 3.99
C LEU A 97 -16.20 1.96 3.87
N HIS A 98 -16.84 0.80 3.93
CA HIS A 98 -18.30 0.70 3.95
C HIS A 98 -18.90 1.43 5.17
N LYS A 99 -18.26 1.30 6.33
CA LYS A 99 -18.65 2.05 7.53
C LYS A 99 -18.44 3.54 7.34
N TYR A 100 -17.27 3.94 6.82
CA TYR A 100 -16.94 5.34 6.54
C TYR A 100 -17.95 5.99 5.61
N SER A 101 -18.23 5.35 4.44
CA SER A 101 -19.19 5.85 3.45
C SER A 101 -20.58 6.06 4.05
N ARG A 102 -21.05 5.06 4.84
CA ARG A 102 -22.36 5.12 5.47
C ARG A 102 -22.44 6.23 6.51
N GLU A 103 -21.45 6.39 7.40
CA GLU A 103 -21.48 7.42 8.45
C GLU A 103 -21.27 8.83 7.90
N ARG A 104 -20.59 8.96 6.75
CA ARG A 104 -20.42 10.21 6.03
C ARG A 104 -21.56 10.54 5.07
N ASN A 105 -22.51 9.63 4.89
CA ASN A 105 -23.59 9.71 3.89
C ASN A 105 -23.05 9.96 2.48
N LEU A 106 -22.00 9.26 2.08
CA LEU A 106 -21.45 9.35 0.73
C LEU A 106 -22.35 8.62 -0.26
N ASP A 107 -22.58 9.22 -1.41
CA ASP A 107 -23.17 8.51 -2.54
C ASP A 107 -22.14 7.51 -3.11
N ARG A 108 -22.62 6.45 -3.76
CA ARG A 108 -21.73 5.40 -4.30
C ARG A 108 -20.63 5.93 -5.23
N THR A 109 -20.84 7.07 -5.85
CA THR A 109 -19.88 7.69 -6.78
C THR A 109 -19.03 8.78 -6.12
N ASP A 110 -19.31 9.12 -4.88
CA ASP A 110 -18.49 10.08 -4.15
C ASP A 110 -17.15 9.47 -3.78
N PRO A 111 -16.04 10.13 -4.07
CA PRO A 111 -14.73 9.60 -3.74
C PRO A 111 -14.56 9.50 -2.22
N TRP A 112 -13.95 8.41 -1.74
CA TRP A 112 -13.63 8.27 -0.31
C TRP A 112 -12.72 9.37 0.21
N VAL A 113 -11.83 9.88 -0.66
CA VAL A 113 -10.90 10.97 -0.34
C VAL A 113 -11.06 12.08 -1.37
N THR A 114 -11.34 13.28 -0.90
CA THR A 114 -11.54 14.49 -1.72
C THR A 114 -10.29 15.37 -1.78
N ALA A 115 -9.34 15.13 -0.89
CA ALA A 115 -8.15 15.94 -0.74
C ALA A 115 -7.19 15.83 -1.94
N SER A 116 -6.49 16.91 -2.23
CA SER A 116 -5.45 16.92 -3.27
C SER A 116 -4.26 16.00 -2.90
N THR A 117 -3.50 15.58 -3.92
CA THR A 117 -2.28 14.78 -3.72
C THR A 117 -1.30 15.41 -2.72
N ASP A 118 -1.13 16.72 -2.78
CA ASP A 118 -0.20 17.41 -1.87
C ASP A 118 -0.76 17.49 -0.44
N THR A 119 -2.06 17.60 -0.30
CA THR A 119 -2.73 17.51 1.00
C THR A 119 -2.56 16.12 1.60
N VAL A 120 -2.76 15.04 0.81
CA VAL A 120 -2.55 13.65 1.26
C VAL A 120 -1.09 13.45 1.70
N ARG A 121 -0.11 13.94 0.93
CA ARG A 121 1.31 13.89 1.32
C ARG A 121 1.59 14.59 2.64
N ARG A 122 0.97 15.76 2.84
CA ARG A 122 1.10 16.51 4.09
C ARG A 122 0.50 15.75 5.26
N TRP A 123 -0.67 15.13 5.12
CA TRP A 123 -1.29 14.32 6.17
C TRP A 123 -0.38 13.18 6.66
N VAL A 124 0.31 12.50 5.74
CA VAL A 124 1.29 11.48 6.11
C VAL A 124 2.41 12.08 6.97
N LYS A 125 2.92 13.25 6.56
CA LYS A 125 3.98 13.94 7.31
C LYS A 125 3.52 14.42 8.67
N GLU A 126 2.32 14.98 8.78
CA GLU A 126 1.73 15.44 10.04
C GLU A 126 1.52 14.26 11.01
N ALA A 127 0.97 13.14 10.54
CA ALA A 127 0.78 11.95 11.36
C ALA A 127 2.13 11.35 11.82
N ALA A 128 3.11 11.28 10.95
CA ALA A 128 4.46 10.80 11.26
C ALA A 128 5.16 11.72 12.27
N HIS A 129 5.06 13.04 12.12
CA HIS A 129 5.59 14.02 13.07
C HIS A 129 4.93 13.90 14.46
N THR A 130 3.61 13.69 14.50
CA THR A 130 2.88 13.46 15.76
C THR A 130 3.44 12.26 16.50
N ILE A 131 3.70 11.15 15.81
CA ILE A 131 4.30 9.94 16.42
C ILE A 131 5.74 10.22 16.85
N ALA A 132 6.55 10.88 16.00
CA ALA A 132 7.92 11.25 16.31
C ALA A 132 8.02 12.00 17.64
N THR A 133 7.15 12.99 17.82
CA THR A 133 7.11 13.81 19.03
C THR A 133 6.57 13.05 20.24
N GLN A 134 5.49 12.27 20.09
CA GLN A 134 4.86 11.56 21.22
C GLN A 134 5.70 10.42 21.76
N GLN A 135 6.52 9.79 20.91
CA GLN A 135 7.32 8.61 21.27
C GLN A 135 8.82 8.89 21.40
N ASP A 136 9.24 10.15 21.26
CA ASP A 136 10.66 10.52 21.16
C ASP A 136 11.41 9.65 20.12
N ALA A 137 10.81 9.52 18.95
CA ALA A 137 11.25 8.62 17.88
C ALA A 137 11.50 9.38 16.56
N PRO A 138 12.61 10.15 16.46
CA PRO A 138 12.86 11.11 15.37
C PRO A 138 12.90 10.46 13.98
N ARG A 139 13.11 9.16 13.89
CA ARG A 139 13.09 8.43 12.61
C ARG A 139 11.76 8.51 11.87
N TRP A 140 10.64 8.76 12.57
CA TRP A 140 9.35 8.96 11.92
C TRP A 140 9.32 10.20 11.03
N GLU A 141 10.16 11.19 11.28
CA GLU A 141 10.31 12.40 10.43
C GLU A 141 10.73 12.07 8.99
N ALA A 142 11.41 10.94 8.79
CA ALA A 142 11.82 10.51 7.47
C ALA A 142 10.67 9.92 6.64
N VAL A 143 9.58 9.44 7.28
CA VAL A 143 8.46 8.77 6.62
C VAL A 143 7.75 9.69 5.63
N SER A 144 7.48 9.17 4.44
CA SER A 144 6.77 9.84 3.36
C SER A 144 5.65 8.98 2.79
N SER A 145 4.75 9.57 2.02
CA SER A 145 3.66 8.84 1.36
C SER A 145 4.14 7.71 0.42
N HIS A 146 5.32 7.86 -0.18
CA HIS A 146 5.88 6.81 -1.03
C HIS A 146 6.36 5.60 -0.24
N ASP A 147 6.75 5.81 1.02
CA ASP A 147 7.22 4.73 1.89
C ASP A 147 6.08 3.80 2.33
N LEU A 148 4.82 4.28 2.38
CA LEU A 148 3.67 3.44 2.67
C LEU A 148 3.50 2.38 1.57
N ARG A 149 3.52 2.82 0.31
CA ARG A 149 3.46 1.90 -0.83
C ARG A 149 4.69 1.00 -0.91
N ARG A 150 5.88 1.50 -0.56
CA ARG A 150 7.11 0.70 -0.47
C ARG A 150 6.95 -0.40 0.59
N SER A 151 6.46 -0.06 1.77
CA SER A 151 6.20 -1.00 2.85
C SER A 151 5.20 -2.08 2.42
N TRP A 152 4.09 -1.69 1.79
CA TRP A 152 3.11 -2.61 1.23
C TRP A 152 3.75 -3.59 0.23
N ALA A 153 4.51 -3.08 -0.74
CA ALA A 153 5.16 -3.92 -1.74
C ALA A 153 6.15 -4.91 -1.09
N THR A 154 6.99 -4.44 -0.17
CA THR A 154 7.98 -5.28 0.52
C THR A 154 7.30 -6.35 1.39
N GLN A 155 6.25 -6.02 2.13
CA GLN A 155 5.50 -7.00 2.93
C GLN A 155 4.92 -8.13 2.06
N HIS A 156 4.38 -7.80 0.88
CA HIS A 156 3.79 -8.82 0.02
C HIS A 156 4.84 -9.63 -0.74
N LEU A 157 5.85 -8.96 -1.30
CA LEU A 157 6.89 -9.63 -2.11
C LEU A 157 7.87 -10.45 -1.27
N VAL A 158 8.29 -9.89 -0.12
CA VAL A 158 9.38 -10.49 0.67
C VAL A 158 8.84 -11.33 1.82
N GLU A 159 7.89 -10.80 2.59
CA GLU A 159 7.40 -11.48 3.78
C GLU A 159 6.32 -12.51 3.47
N ARG A 160 5.35 -12.16 2.60
CA ARG A 160 4.24 -13.02 2.19
C ARG A 160 4.50 -13.84 0.93
N GLN A 161 5.59 -13.55 0.20
CA GLN A 161 6.02 -14.28 -0.99
C GLN A 161 4.99 -14.31 -2.13
N VAL A 162 4.20 -13.26 -2.24
CA VAL A 162 3.32 -13.10 -3.39
C VAL A 162 4.17 -12.99 -4.65
N ASP A 163 3.81 -13.71 -5.69
CA ASP A 163 4.58 -13.70 -6.92
C ASP A 163 4.64 -12.31 -7.58
N VAL A 164 5.73 -12.05 -8.28
CA VAL A 164 6.03 -10.72 -8.84
C VAL A 164 4.99 -10.29 -9.87
N ARG A 165 4.45 -11.21 -10.68
CA ARG A 165 3.46 -10.88 -11.73
C ARG A 165 2.13 -10.45 -11.11
N THR A 166 1.68 -11.17 -10.08
CA THR A 166 0.50 -10.79 -9.30
C THR A 166 0.69 -9.40 -8.69
N MET A 167 1.85 -9.14 -8.06
CA MET A 167 2.15 -7.84 -7.49
C MET A 167 2.24 -6.72 -8.53
N MET A 168 2.80 -7.00 -9.71
CA MET A 168 2.81 -6.03 -10.81
C MET A 168 1.40 -5.68 -11.26
N SER A 169 0.52 -6.67 -11.38
CA SER A 169 -0.87 -6.47 -11.79
C SER A 169 -1.63 -5.57 -10.82
N ILE A 170 -1.75 -5.98 -9.55
CA ILE A 170 -2.51 -5.24 -8.53
C ILE A 170 -1.88 -3.90 -8.16
N GLY A 171 -0.55 -3.82 -8.19
CA GLY A 171 0.20 -2.61 -7.89
C GLY A 171 0.33 -1.64 -9.08
N GLY A 172 0.07 -2.09 -10.31
CA GLY A 172 0.19 -1.26 -11.51
C GLY A 172 1.63 -0.88 -11.83
N TRP A 173 2.53 -1.87 -11.82
CA TRP A 173 3.87 -1.76 -12.40
C TRP A 173 3.87 -2.37 -13.80
N SER A 174 4.29 -1.57 -14.80
CA SER A 174 4.28 -1.96 -16.20
C SER A 174 5.46 -2.84 -16.60
N ASP A 175 6.56 -2.77 -15.84
CA ASP A 175 7.78 -3.50 -16.12
C ASP A 175 8.48 -3.94 -14.83
N TYR A 176 9.36 -4.93 -14.97
CA TYR A 176 10.09 -5.54 -13.86
C TYR A 176 11.04 -4.54 -13.17
N SER A 177 11.67 -3.65 -13.91
CA SER A 177 12.61 -2.67 -13.36
C SER A 177 11.96 -1.72 -12.37
N ALA A 178 10.64 -1.48 -12.52
CA ALA A 178 9.88 -0.63 -11.63
C ALA A 178 9.52 -1.31 -10.28
N ILE A 179 9.50 -2.65 -10.24
CA ILE A 179 9.24 -3.42 -9.00
C ILE A 179 10.53 -3.96 -8.37
N GLU A 180 11.59 -4.12 -9.14
CA GLU A 180 12.88 -4.63 -8.71
C GLU A 180 13.43 -3.97 -7.42
N PRO A 181 13.32 -2.63 -7.23
CA PRO A 181 13.79 -1.98 -6.00
C PRO A 181 13.09 -2.44 -4.71
N TYR A 182 11.98 -3.16 -4.83
CA TYR A 182 11.23 -3.73 -3.70
C TYR A 182 11.58 -5.21 -3.46
N LEU A 183 12.31 -5.84 -4.37
CA LEU A 183 12.79 -7.19 -4.23
C LEU A 183 14.07 -7.17 -3.39
N ALA A 184 14.03 -7.75 -2.20
CA ALA A 184 15.25 -7.99 -1.44
C ALA A 184 16.01 -9.17 -2.06
N ALA A 185 17.33 -9.09 -2.08
CA ALA A 185 18.16 -10.27 -2.41
C ALA A 185 17.80 -11.42 -1.44
N PRO A 186 17.53 -12.63 -1.94
CA PRO A 186 17.20 -13.76 -1.09
C PRO A 186 18.37 -14.10 -0.17
N THR A 187 18.09 -14.38 1.10
CA THR A 187 19.11 -14.91 2.02
C THR A 187 19.45 -16.36 1.68
N GLU A 188 20.62 -16.85 2.10
CA GLU A 188 21.01 -18.26 1.91
C GLU A 188 19.99 -19.23 2.51
N ALA A 189 19.41 -18.88 3.67
CA ALA A 189 18.35 -19.67 4.31
C ALA A 189 17.13 -19.79 3.38
N ARG A 190 16.73 -18.69 2.74
CA ARG A 190 15.61 -18.65 1.79
C ARG A 190 15.89 -19.45 0.52
N ILE A 191 17.10 -19.33 -0.01
CA ILE A 191 17.53 -20.12 -1.17
C ILE A 191 17.43 -21.60 -0.81
N GLY A 192 17.95 -21.98 0.35
CA GLY A 192 17.93 -23.37 0.83
C GLY A 192 16.50 -23.90 1.03
N GLU A 193 15.59 -23.12 1.55
CA GLU A 193 14.19 -23.48 1.72
C GLU A 193 13.49 -23.68 0.36
N ALA A 194 13.63 -22.73 -0.55
CA ALA A 194 13.03 -22.80 -1.87
C ALA A 194 13.53 -24.03 -2.66
N MET A 195 14.81 -24.33 -2.58
CA MET A 195 15.41 -25.48 -3.28
C MET A 195 14.97 -26.82 -2.68
N ARG A 196 14.84 -26.92 -1.35
CA ARG A 196 14.31 -28.14 -0.69
C ARG A 196 12.85 -28.41 -1.03
N ASN A 197 12.01 -27.39 -1.02
CA ASN A 197 10.58 -27.53 -1.33
C ASN A 197 10.37 -27.98 -2.79
N ASN A 198 11.18 -27.49 -3.71
CA ASN A 198 11.14 -27.87 -5.13
C ASN A 198 11.55 -29.35 -5.35
N THR A 199 12.53 -29.83 -4.59
CA THR A 199 12.99 -31.23 -4.67
C THR A 199 11.96 -32.22 -4.10
N SER A 200 11.20 -31.82 -3.09
CA SER A 200 10.17 -32.66 -2.46
C SER A 200 8.95 -32.89 -3.36
N GLN A 201 8.61 -31.93 -4.23
CA GLN A 201 7.52 -32.07 -5.20
C GLN A 201 7.88 -32.99 -6.39
N SER A 202 9.15 -33.11 -6.72
CA SER A 202 9.64 -33.94 -7.84
C SER A 202 9.65 -35.44 -7.51
N ASN A 203 9.56 -35.81 -6.23
CA ASN A 203 9.61 -37.21 -5.78
C ASN A 203 8.21 -37.81 -5.50
N SER A 204 7.13 -37.12 -5.86
CA SER A 204 5.72 -37.55 -5.62
C SER A 204 4.98 -37.88 -6.91
N VAL A 205 5.69 -38.29 -7.99
CA VAL A 205 5.14 -38.77 -9.26
C VAL A 205 5.49 -40.23 -9.45
#